data_ba8f662b9f76d68c580d53797efc933b
#
_entry.id   ba8f662b9f76d68c580d53797efc933b
#
_cell.length_a   1.000
_cell.length_b   1.000
_cell.length_c   1.000
_cell.angle_alpha   90.00
_cell.angle_beta   90.00
_cell.angle_gamma   90.00
#
_symmetry.space_group_name_H-M   'P 1'
#
loop_
_entity.id
_entity.type
_entity.pdbx_description
1 polymer ?
#
loop_
_entity_poly.entity_id
_entity_poly.type
_entity_poly.pdbx_seq_one_letter_code
_entity_poly.pdbx_strand_id
1 'polypeptide(L)'
;MADTLHPIMCIHGFAGNPQDWWGDGFAGYLVEKGGFDPDLIHTFHYGYDEEGNYNNKGEITAIARRLTRYESDDPEELNSQLLRLSEKSQAKGGPAKVDIVAHSMGGIIARYYLKQHKAGLWDAGMPCPVGKLIELGSPNWGLDVLNLVRLVPEGSSLLKLLRLLEKLPLGGQPATQLRELETALQRLQNRARDEFFAAEVPGAWSLVAPPLRQLATDSEFMQELNAPGAMPDEVSYHCFYGDIRLSLTVNWGRFTVYRKTLYLGDLLVPADSAATVPGVDSSSYPFPYQKELCLWIGRSAESVSAQAQALSDYLPPSYHSNLRKNPEVQAKALRVLTA
;
A
#
# COMPACT_ATOMS: atom_id res chain seq x y z
N MET A 1 -24.45 5.31 26.00
CA MET A 1 -24.14 3.91 25.71
C MET A 1 -22.81 4.00 25.00
N ALA A 2 -21.77 3.34 25.50
CA ALA A 2 -20.52 3.27 24.75
C ALA A 2 -20.86 2.58 23.42
N ASP A 3 -20.64 3.24 22.29
CA ASP A 3 -20.75 2.61 20.99
C ASP A 3 -19.79 1.42 21.02
N THR A 4 -20.33 0.22 20.91
CA THR A 4 -19.53 -1.00 20.94
C THR A 4 -18.70 -1.03 19.67
N LEU A 5 -17.38 -1.03 19.84
CA LEU A 5 -16.42 -1.05 18.72
C LEU A 5 -16.65 -2.29 17.85
N HIS A 6 -16.60 -2.12 16.55
CA HIS A 6 -16.65 -3.24 15.63
C HIS A 6 -15.41 -4.14 15.81
N PRO A 7 -15.53 -5.46 15.68
CA PRO A 7 -14.38 -6.33 15.56
C PRO A 7 -13.58 -6.01 14.28
N ILE A 8 -12.28 -6.26 14.31
CA ILE A 8 -11.37 -5.84 13.24
C ILE A 8 -10.79 -7.04 12.51
N MET A 9 -10.92 -7.04 11.18
CA MET A 9 -10.20 -7.95 10.30
C MET A 9 -9.00 -7.24 9.67
N CYS A 10 -7.78 -7.68 9.94
CA CYS A 10 -6.57 -7.17 9.30
C CYS A 10 -6.17 -8.04 8.11
N ILE A 11 -6.03 -7.47 6.92
CA ILE A 11 -5.67 -8.20 5.69
C ILE A 11 -4.33 -7.67 5.17
N HIS A 12 -3.29 -8.53 5.18
CA HIS A 12 -1.96 -8.13 4.70
C HIS A 12 -1.87 -8.06 3.17
N GLY A 13 -0.83 -7.43 2.66
CA GLY A 13 -0.55 -7.32 1.23
C GLY A 13 0.23 -8.50 0.67
N PHE A 14 0.62 -8.37 -0.59
CA PHE A 14 1.52 -9.29 -1.26
C PHE A 14 2.82 -9.43 -0.46
N ALA A 15 3.33 -10.65 -0.30
CA ALA A 15 4.49 -10.98 0.53
C ALA A 15 4.41 -10.56 2.02
N GLY A 16 3.25 -10.12 2.50
CA GLY A 16 3.06 -9.79 3.91
C GLY A 16 2.83 -11.01 4.78
N ASN A 17 2.99 -10.85 6.08
CA ASN A 17 2.74 -11.87 7.09
C ASN A 17 1.63 -11.42 8.03
N PRO A 18 0.69 -12.30 8.45
CA PRO A 18 -0.31 -11.98 9.47
C PRO A 18 0.31 -11.44 10.78
N GLN A 19 1.51 -11.90 11.14
CA GLN A 19 2.21 -11.44 12.35
C GLN A 19 2.68 -9.98 12.27
N ASP A 20 2.84 -9.43 11.07
CA ASP A 20 3.24 -8.02 10.88
C ASP A 20 2.23 -7.00 11.43
N TRP A 21 1.01 -7.44 11.76
CA TRP A 21 -0.02 -6.60 12.34
C TRP A 21 0.10 -6.44 13.85
N TRP A 22 0.83 -7.35 14.53
CA TRP A 22 1.01 -7.38 15.97
C TRP A 22 2.29 -6.64 16.41
N GLY A 23 2.55 -6.60 17.71
CA GLY A 23 3.69 -5.88 18.28
C GLY A 23 3.58 -4.37 18.01
N ASP A 24 4.55 -3.81 17.29
CA ASP A 24 4.58 -2.41 16.84
C ASP A 24 3.68 -2.13 15.63
N GLY A 25 2.98 -3.15 15.14
CA GLY A 25 2.04 -3.06 14.03
C GLY A 25 0.70 -2.45 14.41
N PHE A 26 -0.20 -2.40 13.42
CA PHE A 26 -1.48 -1.72 13.56
C PHE A 26 -2.40 -2.36 14.61
N ALA A 27 -2.49 -3.70 14.65
CA ALA A 27 -3.33 -4.42 15.64
C ALA A 27 -2.84 -4.18 17.07
N GLY A 28 -1.52 -4.23 17.29
CA GLY A 28 -0.93 -3.91 18.60
C GLY A 28 -1.27 -2.49 19.04
N TYR A 29 -1.22 -1.52 18.11
CA TYR A 29 -1.62 -0.14 18.38
C TYR A 29 -3.11 0.00 18.76
N LEU A 30 -4.01 -0.70 18.07
CA LEU A 30 -5.44 -0.68 18.39
C LEU A 30 -5.73 -1.21 19.80
N VAL A 31 -5.03 -2.26 20.22
CA VAL A 31 -5.14 -2.80 21.59
C VAL A 31 -4.61 -1.78 22.60
N GLU A 32 -3.39 -1.28 22.39
CA GLU A 32 -2.71 -0.43 23.37
C GLU A 32 -3.35 0.97 23.50
N LYS A 33 -3.67 1.59 22.38
CA LYS A 33 -4.16 2.98 22.35
C LYS A 33 -5.65 3.12 22.11
N GLY A 34 -6.29 2.14 21.46
CA GLY A 34 -7.71 2.16 21.11
C GLY A 34 -8.61 1.42 22.09
N GLY A 35 -8.03 0.59 22.96
CA GLY A 35 -8.79 -0.22 23.90
C GLY A 35 -9.60 -1.34 23.25
N PHE A 36 -9.22 -1.75 22.03
CA PHE A 36 -9.85 -2.88 21.35
C PHE A 36 -9.52 -4.18 22.07
N ASP A 37 -10.52 -5.05 22.17
CA ASP A 37 -10.33 -6.42 22.68
C ASP A 37 -9.45 -7.20 21.68
N PRO A 38 -8.26 -7.69 22.08
CA PRO A 38 -7.39 -8.45 21.18
C PRO A 38 -8.06 -9.71 20.62
N ASP A 39 -9.02 -10.28 21.34
CA ASP A 39 -9.82 -11.40 20.89
C ASP A 39 -10.78 -11.05 19.73
N LEU A 40 -11.08 -9.78 19.53
CA LEU A 40 -11.92 -9.25 18.46
C LEU A 40 -11.09 -8.62 17.33
N ILE A 41 -9.77 -8.83 17.32
CA ILE A 41 -8.91 -8.49 16.21
C ILE A 41 -8.39 -9.78 15.58
N HIS A 42 -8.71 -9.98 14.31
CA HIS A 42 -8.28 -11.14 13.56
C HIS A 42 -7.35 -10.73 12.41
N THR A 43 -6.23 -11.44 12.26
CA THR A 43 -5.32 -11.26 11.11
C THR A 43 -5.60 -12.35 10.09
N PHE A 44 -6.06 -11.95 8.92
CA PHE A 44 -6.46 -12.87 7.86
C PHE A 44 -5.26 -13.65 7.32
N HIS A 45 -5.36 -14.98 7.36
CA HIS A 45 -4.34 -15.89 6.90
C HIS A 45 -4.56 -16.29 5.45
N TYR A 46 -3.57 -16.04 4.61
CA TYR A 46 -3.48 -16.55 3.25
C TYR A 46 -2.02 -16.56 2.79
N GLY A 47 -1.72 -17.33 1.75
CA GLY A 47 -0.40 -17.30 1.12
C GLY A 47 0.69 -18.09 1.82
N TYR A 48 0.37 -18.85 2.88
CA TYR A 48 1.29 -19.75 3.58
C TYR A 48 0.87 -21.19 3.41
N ASP A 49 1.85 -22.10 3.25
CA ASP A 49 1.63 -23.54 3.31
C ASP A 49 1.62 -24.04 4.77
N GLU A 50 1.41 -25.35 4.97
CA GLU A 50 1.35 -25.98 6.30
C GLU A 50 2.66 -25.87 7.06
N GLU A 51 3.78 -25.74 6.36
CA GLU A 51 5.11 -25.56 6.95
C GLU A 51 5.43 -24.09 7.28
N GLY A 52 4.51 -23.17 7.00
CA GLY A 52 4.68 -21.74 7.22
C GLY A 52 5.49 -21.02 6.15
N ASN A 53 5.74 -21.67 5.00
CA ASN A 53 6.38 -21.01 3.87
C ASN A 53 5.35 -20.21 3.06
N TYR A 54 5.75 -19.04 2.59
CA TYR A 54 4.89 -18.20 1.77
C TYR A 54 4.61 -18.85 0.41
N ASN A 55 3.34 -19.14 0.15
CA ASN A 55 2.86 -19.72 -1.09
C ASN A 55 2.04 -18.71 -1.90
N ASN A 56 2.71 -17.91 -2.72
CA ASN A 56 2.07 -16.88 -3.55
C ASN A 56 1.51 -17.44 -4.88
N LYS A 57 0.92 -18.61 -4.85
CA LYS A 57 0.40 -19.27 -6.06
C LYS A 57 -1.08 -18.97 -6.31
N GLY A 58 -1.79 -18.41 -5.33
CA GLY A 58 -3.21 -18.15 -5.43
C GLY A 58 -3.54 -16.85 -6.16
N GLU A 59 -4.56 -16.86 -7.00
CA GLU A 59 -5.17 -15.65 -7.54
C GLU A 59 -5.90 -14.86 -6.43
N ILE A 60 -5.98 -13.54 -6.58
CA ILE A 60 -6.73 -12.66 -5.65
C ILE A 60 -8.18 -13.15 -5.48
N THR A 61 -8.79 -13.61 -6.56
CA THR A 61 -10.14 -14.18 -6.59
C THR A 61 -10.28 -15.39 -5.64
N ALA A 62 -9.33 -16.31 -5.68
CA ALA A 62 -9.32 -17.50 -4.83
C ALA A 62 -9.04 -17.13 -3.36
N ILE A 63 -8.15 -16.17 -3.12
CA ILE A 63 -7.85 -15.67 -1.76
C ILE A 63 -9.09 -14.98 -1.17
N ALA A 64 -9.75 -14.11 -1.93
CA ALA A 64 -10.93 -13.38 -1.46
C ALA A 64 -12.10 -14.31 -1.12
N ARG A 65 -12.21 -15.46 -1.80
CA ARG A 65 -13.25 -16.45 -1.50
C ARG A 65 -13.17 -16.99 -0.09
N ARG A 66 -11.99 -17.00 0.53
CA ARG A 66 -11.82 -17.41 1.94
C ARG A 66 -12.48 -16.47 2.96
N LEU A 67 -12.88 -15.27 2.54
CA LEU A 67 -13.69 -14.35 3.36
C LEU A 67 -15.17 -14.72 3.39
N THR A 68 -15.66 -15.56 2.46
CA THR A 68 -17.07 -15.96 2.36
C THR A 68 -17.49 -16.87 3.52
N ARG A 69 -18.80 -17.04 3.69
CA ARG A 69 -19.40 -17.98 4.65
C ARG A 69 -19.24 -19.44 4.27
N TYR A 70 -18.62 -19.73 3.12
CA TYR A 70 -18.47 -21.11 2.67
C TYR A 70 -17.82 -21.95 3.78
N GLU A 71 -18.61 -22.86 4.34
CA GLU A 71 -18.12 -23.86 5.27
C GLU A 71 -17.39 -24.94 4.48
N SER A 72 -16.12 -25.11 4.78
CA SER A 72 -15.40 -26.32 4.41
C SER A 72 -15.75 -27.42 5.39
N ASP A 73 -15.76 -28.66 4.95
CA ASP A 73 -15.87 -29.82 5.82
C ASP A 73 -14.63 -29.98 6.74
N ASP A 74 -13.56 -29.21 6.47
CA ASP A 74 -12.37 -29.13 7.30
C ASP A 74 -12.48 -27.95 8.28
N PRO A 75 -12.60 -28.19 9.59
CA PRO A 75 -12.67 -27.14 10.60
C PRO A 75 -11.39 -26.29 10.72
N GLU A 76 -10.28 -26.73 10.14
CA GLU A 76 -9.03 -25.97 10.07
C GLU A 76 -8.94 -25.10 8.79
N GLU A 77 -9.81 -25.32 7.81
CA GLU A 77 -9.83 -24.46 6.66
C GLU A 77 -10.23 -23.02 7.01
N LEU A 78 -9.46 -22.09 6.45
CA LEU A 78 -9.51 -20.64 6.76
C LEU A 78 -10.74 -19.92 6.18
N ASN A 79 -11.78 -20.65 5.79
CA ASN A 79 -13.01 -20.11 5.27
C ASN A 79 -13.88 -19.51 6.39
N SER A 80 -14.74 -18.57 6.02
CA SER A 80 -15.68 -17.94 6.96
C SER A 80 -15.04 -17.10 8.08
N GLN A 81 -13.83 -16.61 7.89
CA GLN A 81 -13.13 -15.84 8.94
C GLN A 81 -13.90 -14.57 9.35
N LEU A 82 -14.50 -13.86 8.38
CA LEU A 82 -15.36 -12.69 8.68
C LEU A 82 -16.57 -13.08 9.54
N LEU A 83 -17.26 -14.15 9.19
CA LEU A 83 -18.43 -14.62 9.93
C LEU A 83 -18.06 -15.01 11.35
N ARG A 84 -17.02 -15.85 11.52
CA ARG A 84 -16.55 -16.30 12.84
C ARG A 84 -16.20 -15.12 13.74
N LEU A 85 -15.58 -14.06 13.17
CA LEU A 85 -15.25 -12.86 13.92
C LEU A 85 -16.51 -12.09 14.31
N SER A 86 -17.51 -11.98 13.41
CA SER A 86 -18.83 -11.40 13.67
C SER A 86 -19.56 -12.16 14.80
N GLU A 87 -19.63 -13.49 14.72
CA GLU A 87 -20.26 -14.35 15.71
C GLU A 87 -19.59 -14.25 17.09
N LYS A 88 -18.25 -14.19 17.10
CA LYS A 88 -17.48 -13.99 18.33
C LYS A 88 -17.78 -12.64 18.97
N SER A 89 -17.93 -11.57 18.16
CA SER A 89 -18.34 -10.26 18.64
C SER A 89 -19.74 -10.30 19.25
N GLN A 90 -20.71 -10.88 18.55
CA GLN A 90 -22.10 -11.00 19.03
C GLN A 90 -22.20 -11.82 20.30
N ALA A 91 -21.42 -12.90 20.43
CA ALA A 91 -21.38 -13.70 21.66
C ALA A 91 -20.87 -12.90 22.88
N LYS A 92 -20.08 -11.84 22.64
CA LYS A 92 -19.65 -10.87 23.66
C LYS A 92 -20.60 -9.66 23.79
N GLY A 93 -21.74 -9.66 23.11
CA GLY A 93 -22.70 -8.55 23.10
C GLY A 93 -22.31 -7.38 22.18
N GLY A 94 -21.33 -7.59 21.31
CA GLY A 94 -20.87 -6.60 20.33
C GLY A 94 -21.65 -6.61 19.02
N PRO A 95 -21.27 -5.74 18.06
CA PRO A 95 -21.92 -5.61 16.76
C PRO A 95 -21.64 -6.80 15.85
N ALA A 96 -22.57 -7.03 14.89
CA ALA A 96 -22.41 -8.06 13.88
C ALA A 96 -21.50 -7.64 12.72
N LYS A 97 -21.36 -6.33 12.47
CA LYS A 97 -20.48 -5.84 11.39
C LYS A 97 -19.01 -5.90 11.83
N VAL A 98 -18.15 -6.16 10.88
CA VAL A 98 -16.70 -6.21 11.01
C VAL A 98 -16.11 -5.05 10.24
N ASP A 99 -15.15 -4.33 10.82
CA ASP A 99 -14.37 -3.36 10.08
C ASP A 99 -13.10 -4.03 9.54
N ILE A 100 -12.76 -3.75 8.28
CA ILE A 100 -11.57 -4.30 7.63
C ILE A 100 -10.49 -3.23 7.58
N VAL A 101 -9.28 -3.58 8.04
CA VAL A 101 -8.08 -2.78 7.82
C VAL A 101 -7.14 -3.58 6.93
N ALA A 102 -6.93 -3.11 5.72
CA ALA A 102 -6.22 -3.83 4.68
C ALA A 102 -5.00 -3.07 4.19
N HIS A 103 -3.90 -3.76 3.96
CA HIS A 103 -2.67 -3.17 3.43
C HIS A 103 -2.42 -3.65 2.01
N SER A 104 -2.08 -2.73 1.08
CA SER A 104 -1.65 -3.08 -0.27
C SER A 104 -2.68 -3.96 -1.01
N MET A 105 -2.27 -5.10 -1.55
CA MET A 105 -3.14 -6.09 -2.18
C MET A 105 -4.31 -6.54 -1.29
N GLY A 106 -4.15 -6.46 0.04
CA GLY A 106 -5.22 -6.81 0.98
C GLY A 106 -6.50 -6.01 0.77
N GLY A 107 -6.40 -4.73 0.39
CA GLY A 107 -7.56 -3.91 0.03
C GLY A 107 -8.26 -4.41 -1.23
N ILE A 108 -7.49 -4.84 -2.22
CA ILE A 108 -8.06 -5.41 -3.46
C ILE A 108 -8.78 -6.74 -3.18
N ILE A 109 -8.23 -7.57 -2.28
CA ILE A 109 -8.87 -8.80 -1.80
C ILE A 109 -10.23 -8.48 -1.14
N ALA A 110 -10.25 -7.51 -0.22
CA ALA A 110 -11.47 -7.09 0.46
C ALA A 110 -12.51 -6.52 -0.53
N ARG A 111 -12.08 -5.67 -1.46
CA ARG A 111 -12.96 -5.09 -2.51
C ARG A 111 -13.54 -6.16 -3.42
N TYR A 112 -12.75 -7.17 -3.80
CA TYR A 112 -13.27 -8.25 -4.64
C TYR A 112 -14.34 -9.06 -3.88
N TYR A 113 -14.15 -9.35 -2.60
CA TYR A 113 -15.17 -9.96 -1.76
C TYR A 113 -16.46 -9.11 -1.75
N LEU A 114 -16.35 -7.81 -1.47
CA LEU A 114 -17.47 -6.89 -1.42
C LEU A 114 -18.24 -6.80 -2.74
N LYS A 115 -17.53 -6.79 -3.88
CA LYS A 115 -18.12 -6.86 -5.22
C LYS A 115 -18.97 -8.12 -5.41
N GLN A 116 -18.41 -9.28 -5.08
CA GLN A 116 -19.11 -10.55 -5.24
C GLN A 116 -20.31 -10.67 -4.30
N HIS A 117 -20.20 -10.14 -3.09
CA HIS A 117 -21.31 -10.04 -2.15
C HIS A 117 -22.44 -9.17 -2.71
N LYS A 118 -22.14 -7.94 -3.18
CA LYS A 118 -23.13 -7.04 -3.79
C LYS A 118 -23.82 -7.66 -5.00
N ALA A 119 -23.09 -8.40 -5.80
CA ALA A 119 -23.65 -9.12 -6.95
C ALA A 119 -24.52 -10.32 -6.56
N GLY A 120 -24.62 -10.67 -5.27
CA GLY A 120 -25.37 -11.84 -4.80
C GLY A 120 -24.72 -13.18 -5.20
N LEU A 121 -23.46 -13.17 -5.59
CA LEU A 121 -22.72 -14.38 -5.97
C LEU A 121 -22.09 -15.07 -4.76
N TRP A 122 -21.78 -14.29 -3.71
CA TRP A 122 -21.24 -14.78 -2.45
C TRP A 122 -22.12 -14.32 -1.29
N ASP A 123 -22.35 -15.22 -0.34
CA ASP A 123 -23.19 -14.97 0.84
C ASP A 123 -24.58 -14.40 0.48
N ALA A 124 -25.17 -14.95 -0.60
CA ALA A 124 -26.43 -14.47 -1.18
C ALA A 124 -27.57 -14.40 -0.14
N GLY A 125 -28.28 -13.28 -0.14
CA GLY A 125 -29.39 -13.03 0.79
C GLY A 125 -28.98 -12.66 2.21
N MET A 126 -27.67 -12.56 2.49
CA MET A 126 -27.18 -12.11 3.78
C MET A 126 -26.87 -10.60 3.76
N PRO A 127 -27.06 -9.89 4.88
CA PRO A 127 -26.58 -8.50 5.01
C PRO A 127 -25.06 -8.43 4.83
N CYS A 128 -24.58 -7.32 4.27
CA CYS A 128 -23.14 -7.10 4.17
C CYS A 128 -22.49 -7.10 5.56
N PRO A 129 -21.51 -8.02 5.81
CA PRO A 129 -20.92 -8.14 7.13
C PRO A 129 -19.89 -7.05 7.41
N VAL A 130 -19.56 -6.20 6.42
CA VAL A 130 -18.52 -5.16 6.54
C VAL A 130 -19.14 -3.82 6.85
N GLY A 131 -18.61 -3.14 7.87
CA GLY A 131 -18.99 -1.77 8.22
C GLY A 131 -18.10 -0.73 7.53
N LYS A 132 -16.80 -0.83 7.77
CA LYS A 132 -15.80 0.06 7.19
C LYS A 132 -14.70 -0.74 6.49
N LEU A 133 -14.19 -0.22 5.38
CA LEU A 133 -12.97 -0.68 4.75
C LEU A 133 -11.92 0.43 4.80
N ILE A 134 -10.87 0.21 5.58
CA ILE A 134 -9.70 1.08 5.67
C ILE A 134 -8.59 0.45 4.85
N GLU A 135 -8.13 1.16 3.83
CA GLU A 135 -7.08 0.72 2.93
C GLU A 135 -5.79 1.51 3.18
N LEU A 136 -4.69 0.81 3.42
CA LEU A 136 -3.37 1.37 3.64
C LEU A 136 -2.51 1.11 2.40
N GLY A 137 -2.41 2.09 1.50
CA GLY A 137 -1.63 1.98 0.26
C GLY A 137 -2.15 0.94 -0.74
N SER A 138 -3.46 0.72 -0.82
CA SER A 138 -4.02 -0.25 -1.77
C SER A 138 -4.00 0.29 -3.20
N PRO A 139 -3.58 -0.51 -4.20
CA PRO A 139 -3.52 -0.09 -5.61
C PRO A 139 -4.91 -0.16 -6.26
N ASN A 140 -5.81 0.76 -5.90
CA ASN A 140 -7.22 0.75 -6.29
C ASN A 140 -7.46 0.90 -7.79
N TRP A 141 -6.54 1.58 -8.50
CA TRP A 141 -6.55 1.69 -9.95
C TRP A 141 -5.53 0.76 -10.64
N GLY A 142 -4.99 -0.18 -9.87
CA GLY A 142 -3.95 -1.11 -10.31
C GLY A 142 -2.54 -0.57 -10.14
N LEU A 143 -1.59 -1.42 -10.54
CA LEU A 143 -0.16 -1.12 -10.55
C LEU A 143 0.37 -1.25 -11.97
N ASP A 144 1.17 -0.31 -12.41
CA ASP A 144 2.07 -0.58 -13.50
C ASP A 144 3.27 -1.36 -12.96
N VAL A 145 3.21 -2.68 -13.12
CA VAL A 145 4.23 -3.61 -12.62
C VAL A 145 5.62 -3.29 -13.20
N LEU A 146 5.67 -2.70 -14.40
CA LEU A 146 6.92 -2.22 -14.99
C LEU A 146 7.44 -0.97 -14.27
N ASN A 147 6.55 -0.14 -13.72
CA ASN A 147 6.92 1.04 -12.92
C ASN A 147 7.32 0.71 -11.48
N LEU A 148 6.99 -0.47 -10.94
CA LEU A 148 7.62 -0.98 -9.72
C LEU A 148 9.15 -1.07 -9.86
N VAL A 149 9.64 -1.06 -11.09
CA VAL A 149 11.08 -1.12 -11.43
C VAL A 149 11.67 0.25 -11.78
N ARG A 150 10.86 1.33 -11.93
CA ARG A 150 11.33 2.61 -12.50
C ARG A 150 10.70 3.84 -11.82
N LEU A 151 11.32 4.33 -10.72
CA LEU A 151 10.97 5.65 -10.13
C LEU A 151 11.20 6.82 -11.11
N VAL A 152 12.06 6.63 -12.09
CA VAL A 152 12.33 7.63 -13.14
C VAL A 152 12.01 7.01 -14.49
N PRO A 153 10.84 7.30 -15.08
CA PRO A 153 10.46 6.79 -16.39
C PRO A 153 11.48 7.19 -17.47
N GLU A 154 11.78 6.27 -18.39
CA GLU A 154 12.57 6.59 -19.58
C GLU A 154 11.91 7.77 -20.35
N GLY A 155 12.69 8.78 -20.70
CA GLY A 155 12.19 9.99 -21.34
C GLY A 155 11.64 11.05 -20.40
N SER A 156 11.75 10.84 -19.06
CA SER A 156 11.40 11.86 -18.07
C SER A 156 12.12 13.17 -18.34
N SER A 157 11.48 14.29 -17.93
CA SER A 157 12.11 15.62 -18.05
C SER A 157 13.41 15.73 -17.23
N LEU A 158 13.62 14.87 -16.23
CA LEU A 158 14.88 14.76 -15.50
C LEU A 158 15.99 14.21 -16.42
N LEU A 159 15.78 13.10 -17.10
CA LEU A 159 16.75 12.55 -18.05
C LEU A 159 17.01 13.51 -19.22
N LYS A 160 16.01 14.24 -19.69
CA LYS A 160 16.18 15.28 -20.70
C LYS A 160 17.03 16.45 -20.20
N LEU A 161 16.82 16.87 -18.95
CA LEU A 161 17.65 17.88 -18.29
C LEU A 161 19.09 17.38 -18.11
N LEU A 162 19.29 16.14 -17.70
CA LEU A 162 20.60 15.51 -17.58
C LEU A 162 21.38 15.59 -18.90
N ARG A 163 20.75 15.15 -19.99
CA ARG A 163 21.35 15.19 -21.34
C ARG A 163 21.61 16.63 -21.85
N LEU A 164 20.77 17.59 -21.42
CA LEU A 164 20.98 19.00 -21.76
C LEU A 164 22.18 19.58 -21.01
N LEU A 165 22.29 19.31 -19.71
CA LEU A 165 23.39 19.79 -18.87
C LEU A 165 24.74 19.15 -19.22
N GLU A 166 24.75 17.90 -19.69
CA GLU A 166 25.96 17.24 -20.23
C GLU A 166 26.50 17.96 -21.47
N LYS A 167 25.64 18.61 -22.26
CA LYS A 167 26.03 19.35 -23.46
C LYS A 167 26.50 20.77 -23.20
N LEU A 168 26.32 21.28 -21.97
CA LEU A 168 26.79 22.63 -21.63
C LEU A 168 28.29 22.61 -21.27
N PRO A 169 29.09 23.58 -21.68
CA PRO A 169 30.51 23.66 -21.38
C PRO A 169 30.75 24.12 -19.93
N LEU A 170 30.19 23.41 -18.96
CA LEU A 170 30.19 23.77 -17.54
C LEU A 170 31.28 23.03 -16.74
N GLY A 171 32.29 22.48 -17.41
CA GLY A 171 33.44 21.85 -16.77
C GLY A 171 33.14 20.58 -15.97
N GLY A 172 32.45 19.60 -16.55
CA GLY A 172 32.31 18.21 -16.05
C GLY A 172 31.61 17.99 -14.70
N GLN A 173 31.59 18.97 -13.80
CA GLN A 173 31.02 18.82 -12.45
C GLN A 173 29.50 18.63 -12.40
N PRO A 174 28.67 19.36 -13.17
CA PRO A 174 27.22 19.15 -13.15
C PRO A 174 26.80 17.76 -13.63
N ALA A 175 27.49 17.23 -14.63
CA ALA A 175 27.22 15.89 -15.16
C ALA A 175 27.52 14.81 -14.11
N THR A 176 28.59 14.95 -13.34
CA THR A 176 28.94 14.05 -12.23
C THR A 176 27.91 14.11 -11.14
N GLN A 177 27.50 15.30 -10.67
CA GLN A 177 26.48 15.49 -9.64
C GLN A 177 25.14 14.86 -10.04
N LEU A 178 24.78 14.94 -11.30
CA LEU A 178 23.54 14.38 -11.82
C LEU A 178 23.59 12.86 -11.92
N ARG A 179 24.74 12.27 -12.28
CA ARG A 179 24.92 10.81 -12.24
C ARG A 179 24.87 10.28 -10.82
N GLU A 180 25.40 11.01 -9.85
CA GLU A 180 25.29 10.67 -8.43
C GLU A 180 23.82 10.68 -7.96
N LEU A 181 23.04 11.69 -8.37
CA LEU A 181 21.62 11.75 -8.08
C LEU A 181 20.85 10.58 -8.76
N GLU A 182 21.11 10.32 -10.01
CA GLU A 182 20.51 9.18 -10.74
C GLU A 182 20.84 7.86 -10.03
N THR A 183 22.09 7.68 -9.62
CA THR A 183 22.55 6.52 -8.87
C THR A 183 21.84 6.43 -7.52
N ALA A 184 21.63 7.55 -6.82
CA ALA A 184 20.93 7.57 -5.53
C ALA A 184 19.43 7.25 -5.68
N LEU A 185 18.78 7.80 -6.69
CA LEU A 185 17.38 7.46 -7.02
C LEU A 185 17.24 5.97 -7.37
N GLN A 186 18.19 5.43 -8.14
CA GLN A 186 18.23 4.00 -8.46
C GLN A 186 18.46 3.13 -7.21
N ARG A 187 19.31 3.55 -6.28
CA ARG A 187 19.52 2.87 -5.01
C ARG A 187 18.27 2.91 -4.13
N LEU A 188 17.61 4.07 -4.02
CA LEU A 188 16.35 4.19 -3.29
C LEU A 188 15.28 3.26 -3.87
N GLN A 189 15.18 3.22 -5.19
CA GLN A 189 14.26 2.32 -5.89
C GLN A 189 14.59 0.85 -5.63
N ASN A 190 15.86 0.46 -5.78
CA ASN A 190 16.29 -0.90 -5.51
C ASN A 190 16.01 -1.28 -4.06
N ARG A 191 16.28 -0.39 -3.11
CA ARG A 191 16.01 -0.61 -1.70
C ARG A 191 14.52 -0.76 -1.41
N ALA A 192 13.67 0.14 -1.94
CA ALA A 192 12.22 0.02 -1.82
C ALA A 192 11.71 -1.30 -2.38
N ARG A 193 12.23 -1.69 -3.56
CA ARG A 193 11.96 -2.99 -4.16
C ARG A 193 12.45 -4.13 -3.28
N ASP A 194 13.71 -4.09 -2.85
CA ASP A 194 14.34 -5.16 -2.09
C ASP A 194 13.67 -5.34 -0.71
N GLU A 195 13.25 -4.26 -0.03
CA GLU A 195 12.46 -4.36 1.21
C GLU A 195 11.04 -4.91 0.97
N PHE A 196 10.42 -4.56 -0.16
CA PHE A 196 9.13 -5.14 -0.53
C PHE A 196 9.24 -6.63 -0.85
N PHE A 197 10.35 -7.02 -1.50
CA PHE A 197 10.61 -8.38 -1.91
C PHE A 197 11.46 -9.18 -0.90
N ALA A 198 12.17 -8.55 0.05
CA ALA A 198 13.02 -9.22 1.04
C ALA A 198 12.23 -9.78 2.24
N ALA A 199 10.91 -9.54 2.31
CA ALA A 199 10.04 -10.28 3.21
C ALA A 199 10.03 -11.76 2.77
N GLU A 200 11.15 -12.42 2.98
CA GLU A 200 11.39 -13.86 3.13
C GLU A 200 10.73 -14.80 2.12
N VAL A 201 10.99 -14.63 0.81
CA VAL A 201 10.71 -15.75 -0.11
C VAL A 201 11.91 -16.06 -0.98
N PRO A 202 12.72 -17.07 -0.61
CA PRO A 202 13.78 -17.57 -1.48
C PRO A 202 13.17 -18.17 -2.77
N GLY A 203 13.45 -17.56 -3.90
CA GLY A 203 13.37 -18.23 -5.20
C GLY A 203 12.04 -18.15 -5.97
N ALA A 204 11.01 -17.43 -5.53
CA ALA A 204 9.69 -17.47 -6.17
C ALA A 204 9.21 -16.16 -6.84
N TRP A 205 10.06 -15.17 -6.99
CA TRP A 205 9.68 -13.88 -7.56
C TRP A 205 9.66 -13.92 -9.08
N SER A 206 8.51 -14.23 -9.59
CA SER A 206 8.19 -14.00 -10.99
C SER A 206 7.26 -12.79 -11.07
N LEU A 207 7.61 -11.75 -11.85
CA LEU A 207 6.68 -10.70 -12.29
C LEU A 207 5.44 -11.28 -12.98
N VAL A 208 5.43 -12.58 -13.19
CA VAL A 208 4.33 -13.37 -13.73
C VAL A 208 3.48 -14.06 -12.66
N ALA A 209 3.71 -13.81 -11.37
CA ALA A 209 2.84 -14.33 -10.31
C ALA A 209 1.38 -13.92 -10.56
N PRO A 210 0.40 -14.83 -10.42
CA PRO A 210 -1.00 -14.55 -10.72
C PRO A 210 -1.54 -13.27 -10.05
N PRO A 211 -1.28 -12.99 -8.76
CA PRO A 211 -1.76 -11.77 -8.12
C PRO A 211 -1.19 -10.49 -8.75
N LEU A 212 0.09 -10.47 -9.13
CA LEU A 212 0.70 -9.30 -9.76
C LEU A 212 0.15 -9.04 -11.16
N ARG A 213 -0.18 -10.10 -11.92
CA ARG A 213 -0.87 -9.94 -13.21
C ARG A 213 -2.27 -9.38 -13.03
N GLN A 214 -3.00 -9.84 -12.00
CA GLN A 214 -4.33 -9.31 -11.70
C GLN A 214 -4.27 -7.85 -11.26
N LEU A 215 -3.24 -7.43 -10.53
CA LEU A 215 -3.03 -6.04 -10.12
C LEU A 215 -2.59 -5.10 -11.26
N ALA A 216 -2.24 -5.60 -12.44
CA ALA A 216 -1.87 -4.74 -13.55
C ALA A 216 -3.03 -3.80 -13.92
N THR A 217 -2.71 -2.51 -14.17
CA THR A 217 -3.70 -1.45 -14.42
C THR A 217 -4.64 -1.78 -15.60
N ASP A 218 -4.13 -2.48 -16.60
CA ASP A 218 -4.84 -2.89 -17.81
C ASP A 218 -5.42 -4.31 -17.75
N SER A 219 -5.32 -4.99 -16.60
CA SER A 219 -5.86 -6.33 -16.43
C SER A 219 -7.40 -6.34 -16.48
N GLU A 220 -7.96 -7.40 -17.05
CA GLU A 220 -9.40 -7.63 -17.05
C GLU A 220 -9.97 -7.65 -15.62
N PHE A 221 -9.23 -8.25 -14.68
CA PHE A 221 -9.59 -8.28 -13.27
C PHE A 221 -9.76 -6.87 -12.68
N MET A 222 -8.82 -5.95 -12.91
CA MET A 222 -8.93 -4.57 -12.40
C MET A 222 -10.04 -3.78 -13.10
N GLN A 223 -10.24 -4.00 -14.40
CA GLN A 223 -11.34 -3.37 -15.14
C GLN A 223 -12.69 -3.81 -14.59
N GLU A 224 -12.88 -5.11 -14.36
CA GLU A 224 -14.09 -5.64 -13.76
C GLU A 224 -14.32 -5.19 -12.32
N LEU A 225 -13.24 -5.16 -11.49
CA LEU A 225 -13.30 -4.71 -10.11
C LEU A 225 -13.71 -3.25 -10.00
N ASN A 226 -13.26 -2.43 -10.95
CA ASN A 226 -13.47 -0.99 -11.00
C ASN A 226 -14.71 -0.58 -11.82
N ALA A 227 -15.53 -1.55 -12.25
CA ALA A 227 -16.75 -1.23 -12.98
C ALA A 227 -17.72 -0.38 -12.13
N PRO A 228 -18.43 0.59 -12.74
CA PRO A 228 -19.40 1.41 -12.02
C PRO A 228 -20.42 0.55 -11.26
N GLY A 229 -20.73 0.92 -10.01
CA GLY A 229 -21.68 0.19 -9.18
C GLY A 229 -21.18 -1.15 -8.64
N ALA A 230 -19.90 -1.49 -8.78
CA ALA A 230 -19.35 -2.75 -8.29
C ALA A 230 -19.30 -2.84 -6.76
N MET A 231 -19.10 -1.73 -6.06
CA MET A 231 -18.96 -1.70 -4.59
C MET A 231 -20.29 -1.45 -3.87
N PRO A 232 -20.54 -2.06 -2.68
CA PRO A 232 -21.71 -1.77 -1.86
C PRO A 232 -21.67 -0.37 -1.28
N ASP A 233 -22.82 0.33 -1.30
CA ASP A 233 -22.97 1.70 -0.84
C ASP A 233 -23.08 1.81 0.71
N GLU A 234 -23.43 0.70 1.39
CA GLU A 234 -23.55 0.62 2.84
C GLU A 234 -22.22 0.44 3.58
N VAL A 235 -21.11 0.31 2.86
CA VAL A 235 -19.75 0.23 3.41
C VAL A 235 -19.09 1.60 3.34
N SER A 236 -18.45 2.03 4.43
CA SER A 236 -17.65 3.25 4.45
C SER A 236 -16.23 2.98 4.01
N TYR A 237 -15.76 3.68 2.96
CA TYR A 237 -14.43 3.47 2.36
C TYR A 237 -13.47 4.57 2.77
N HIS A 238 -12.27 4.20 3.21
CA HIS A 238 -11.25 5.12 3.70
C HIS A 238 -9.88 4.74 3.14
N CYS A 239 -9.29 5.61 2.30
CA CYS A 239 -8.03 5.39 1.63
C CYS A 239 -6.91 6.17 2.30
N PHE A 240 -5.94 5.47 2.87
CA PHE A 240 -4.74 6.01 3.51
C PHE A 240 -3.53 5.71 2.63
N TYR A 241 -2.78 6.72 2.25
CA TYR A 241 -1.66 6.50 1.32
C TYR A 241 -0.49 7.42 1.57
N GLY A 242 0.71 6.95 1.22
CA GLY A 242 1.91 7.77 1.23
C GLY A 242 1.94 8.73 0.05
N ASP A 243 2.32 9.97 0.30
CA ASP A 243 2.50 11.02 -0.72
C ASP A 243 3.93 11.57 -0.64
N ILE A 244 4.87 10.75 -1.11
CA ILE A 244 6.29 11.10 -1.12
C ILE A 244 6.57 12.01 -2.31
N ARG A 245 7.16 13.16 -2.03
CA ARG A 245 7.50 14.20 -3.02
C ARG A 245 8.98 14.52 -2.95
N LEU A 246 9.68 14.38 -4.08
CA LEU A 246 11.05 14.82 -4.24
C LEU A 246 11.09 16.08 -5.09
N SER A 247 11.50 17.19 -4.51
CA SER A 247 11.70 18.46 -5.23
C SER A 247 13.16 18.60 -5.62
N LEU A 248 13.44 18.59 -6.91
CA LEU A 248 14.75 18.88 -7.47
C LEU A 248 14.85 20.35 -7.82
N THR A 249 15.81 21.04 -7.22
CA THR A 249 16.13 22.45 -7.51
C THR A 249 17.56 22.54 -8.04
N VAL A 250 17.76 23.18 -9.19
CA VAL A 250 19.08 23.45 -9.76
C VAL A 250 19.35 24.96 -9.70
N ASN A 251 20.42 25.34 -9.04
CA ASN A 251 20.81 26.73 -8.85
C ASN A 251 22.12 27.06 -9.58
N TRP A 252 22.19 28.27 -10.14
CA TRP A 252 23.41 28.87 -10.69
C TRP A 252 23.67 30.20 -10.00
N GLY A 253 24.70 30.26 -9.19
CA GLY A 253 24.91 31.39 -8.29
C GLY A 253 23.72 31.58 -7.36
N ARG A 254 23.06 32.75 -7.40
CA ARG A 254 21.85 33.07 -6.62
C ARG A 254 20.53 32.76 -7.32
N PHE A 255 20.57 32.25 -8.55
CA PHE A 255 19.38 32.03 -9.36
C PHE A 255 19.00 30.54 -9.39
N THR A 256 17.72 30.24 -9.21
CA THR A 256 17.15 28.94 -9.50
C THR A 256 16.88 28.86 -11.00
N VAL A 257 17.61 27.98 -11.69
CA VAL A 257 17.48 27.78 -13.15
C VAL A 257 16.55 26.65 -13.53
N TYR A 258 16.25 25.77 -12.54
CA TYR A 258 15.31 24.68 -12.73
C TYR A 258 14.73 24.24 -11.39
N ARG A 259 13.43 23.93 -11.38
CA ARG A 259 12.75 23.29 -10.25
C ARG A 259 11.71 22.31 -10.78
N LYS A 260 11.71 21.11 -10.22
CA LYS A 260 10.69 20.09 -10.50
C LYS A 260 10.42 19.25 -9.28
N THR A 261 9.13 18.97 -9.03
CA THR A 261 8.72 17.99 -8.02
C THR A 261 8.35 16.68 -8.70
N LEU A 262 8.88 15.58 -8.19
CA LEU A 262 8.50 14.22 -8.54
C LEU A 262 7.51 13.73 -7.49
N TYR A 263 6.39 13.22 -7.93
CA TYR A 263 5.35 12.62 -7.08
C TYR A 263 5.54 11.10 -7.16
N LEU A 264 5.88 10.48 -6.04
CA LEU A 264 6.33 9.08 -5.99
C LEU A 264 5.32 8.16 -5.29
N GLY A 265 4.16 8.69 -4.86
CA GLY A 265 3.22 7.93 -4.05
C GLY A 265 3.89 7.44 -2.76
N ASP A 266 3.74 6.17 -2.45
CA ASP A 266 4.44 5.52 -1.34
C ASP A 266 5.70 4.74 -1.78
N LEU A 267 6.23 5.02 -2.96
CA LEU A 267 7.33 4.36 -3.70
C LEU A 267 6.97 3.04 -4.38
N LEU A 268 5.82 2.44 -4.10
CA LEU A 268 5.32 1.23 -4.77
C LEU A 268 3.98 1.48 -5.47
N VAL A 269 3.07 2.14 -4.77
CA VAL A 269 1.74 2.47 -5.29
C VAL A 269 1.68 3.98 -5.57
N PRO A 270 1.34 4.40 -6.79
CA PRO A 270 1.09 5.81 -7.10
C PRO A 270 -0.03 6.39 -6.23
N ALA A 271 0.13 7.64 -5.79
CA ALA A 271 -0.85 8.29 -4.93
C ALA A 271 -2.26 8.37 -5.56
N ASP A 272 -2.35 8.59 -6.86
CA ASP A 272 -3.60 8.61 -7.62
C ASP A 272 -4.27 7.23 -7.67
N SER A 273 -3.47 6.15 -7.70
CA SER A 273 -4.02 4.78 -7.60
C SER A 273 -4.56 4.45 -6.21
N ALA A 274 -3.95 4.99 -5.14
CA ALA A 274 -4.33 4.65 -3.76
C ALA A 274 -5.35 5.61 -3.13
N ALA A 275 -5.57 6.79 -3.71
CA ALA A 275 -6.31 7.86 -3.08
C ALA A 275 -7.83 7.64 -3.01
N THR A 276 -8.41 6.83 -3.89
CA THR A 276 -9.85 6.64 -4.00
C THR A 276 -10.21 5.21 -4.37
N VAL A 277 -11.36 4.75 -3.91
CA VAL A 277 -11.98 3.52 -4.37
C VAL A 277 -12.85 3.83 -5.59
N PRO A 278 -12.61 3.21 -6.76
CA PRO A 278 -13.42 3.46 -7.95
C PRO A 278 -14.91 3.17 -7.75
N GLY A 279 -15.75 4.08 -8.24
CA GLY A 279 -17.20 3.89 -8.32
C GLY A 279 -17.98 4.11 -7.03
N VAL A 280 -17.32 4.52 -5.93
CA VAL A 280 -17.98 4.86 -4.65
C VAL A 280 -17.39 6.13 -4.05
N ASP A 281 -18.15 6.75 -3.15
CA ASP A 281 -17.60 7.82 -2.31
C ASP A 281 -16.62 7.23 -1.29
N SER A 282 -15.44 7.82 -1.24
CA SER A 282 -14.37 7.36 -0.36
C SER A 282 -13.60 8.53 0.24
N SER A 283 -13.33 8.44 1.54
CA SER A 283 -12.51 9.43 2.24
C SER A 283 -11.03 9.19 1.97
N SER A 284 -10.29 10.24 1.62
CA SER A 284 -8.90 10.19 1.19
C SER A 284 -7.99 10.84 2.24
N TYR A 285 -6.95 10.14 2.66
CA TYR A 285 -6.02 10.56 3.72
C TYR A 285 -4.57 10.43 3.25
N PRO A 286 -3.99 11.52 2.67
CA PRO A 286 -2.57 11.54 2.30
C PRO A 286 -1.67 11.66 3.53
N PHE A 287 -0.54 10.97 3.51
CA PHE A 287 0.56 11.10 4.46
C PHE A 287 1.78 11.64 3.74
N PRO A 288 1.94 12.98 3.71
CA PRO A 288 2.96 13.61 2.90
C PRO A 288 4.35 13.42 3.51
N TYR A 289 5.32 13.19 2.66
CA TYR A 289 6.74 13.32 2.97
C TYR A 289 7.42 14.09 1.85
N GLN A 290 8.03 15.21 2.18
CA GLN A 290 8.71 16.06 1.20
C GLN A 290 10.20 16.15 1.48
N LYS A 291 10.99 15.92 0.45
CA LYS A 291 12.45 16.11 0.46
C LYS A 291 12.86 17.04 -0.68
N GLU A 292 13.68 18.02 -0.38
CA GLU A 292 14.30 18.89 -1.38
C GLU A 292 15.74 18.47 -1.64
N LEU A 293 16.09 18.34 -2.92
CA LEU A 293 17.44 18.09 -3.41
C LEU A 293 17.91 19.32 -4.17
N CYS A 294 18.95 19.97 -3.64
CA CYS A 294 19.51 21.19 -4.23
C CYS A 294 20.84 20.90 -4.92
N LEU A 295 20.87 21.08 -6.25
CA LEU A 295 22.09 21.06 -7.04
C LEU A 295 22.59 22.49 -7.27
N TRP A 296 23.89 22.71 -7.15
CA TRP A 296 24.51 23.99 -7.37
C TRP A 296 25.55 23.91 -8.48
N ILE A 297 25.30 24.59 -9.60
CA ILE A 297 26.25 24.69 -10.70
C ILE A 297 27.43 25.56 -10.21
N GLY A 298 28.64 25.00 -10.28
CA GLY A 298 29.88 25.68 -9.88
C GLY A 298 30.31 25.54 -8.43
N ARG A 299 29.62 24.71 -7.60
CA ARG A 299 30.06 24.32 -6.26
C ARG A 299 30.54 22.86 -6.22
N SER A 300 31.30 22.49 -5.16
CA SER A 300 31.89 21.17 -5.02
C SER A 300 30.81 20.05 -4.97
N ALA A 301 31.16 18.90 -5.51
CA ALA A 301 30.28 17.72 -5.59
C ALA A 301 29.90 17.12 -4.22
N GLU A 302 30.65 17.41 -3.16
CA GLU A 302 30.48 16.82 -1.82
C GLU A 302 29.08 17.02 -1.20
N SER A 303 28.46 18.18 -1.46
CA SER A 303 27.12 18.46 -0.90
C SER A 303 26.01 17.65 -1.58
N VAL A 304 26.17 17.28 -2.85
CA VAL A 304 25.22 16.47 -3.61
C VAL A 304 25.36 15.02 -3.24
N SER A 305 26.58 14.53 -3.12
CA SER A 305 26.88 13.16 -2.71
C SER A 305 26.29 12.85 -1.33
N ALA A 306 26.44 13.76 -0.35
CA ALA A 306 25.86 13.59 0.98
C ALA A 306 24.32 13.59 0.96
N GLN A 307 23.68 14.46 0.15
CA GLN A 307 22.22 14.47 0.01
C GLN A 307 21.70 13.23 -0.69
N ALA A 308 22.41 12.76 -1.73
CA ALA A 308 22.11 11.57 -2.47
C ALA A 308 22.23 10.31 -1.59
N GLN A 309 23.29 10.24 -0.77
CA GLN A 309 23.48 9.16 0.20
C GLN A 309 22.37 9.15 1.25
N ALA A 310 22.05 10.29 1.84
CA ALA A 310 20.96 10.42 2.82
C ALA A 310 19.60 10.03 2.24
N LEU A 311 19.37 10.24 0.93
CA LEU A 311 18.16 9.80 0.27
C LEU A 311 18.13 8.27 0.11
N SER A 312 19.27 7.66 -0.26
CA SER A 312 19.35 6.21 -0.49
C SER A 312 19.30 5.39 0.80
N ASP A 313 19.70 5.97 1.94
CA ASP A 313 19.80 5.27 3.22
C ASP A 313 18.52 5.34 4.06
N TYR A 314 17.56 6.17 3.68
CA TYR A 314 16.36 6.42 4.46
C TYR A 314 15.08 6.17 3.68
N LEU A 315 14.29 5.18 4.12
CA LEU A 315 12.90 5.01 3.68
C LEU A 315 11.98 5.83 4.59
N PRO A 316 11.19 6.76 4.02
CA PRO A 316 10.33 7.63 4.81
C PRO A 316 9.22 6.86 5.55
N PRO A 317 8.64 7.43 6.64
CA PRO A 317 7.51 6.81 7.33
C PRO A 317 6.29 6.57 6.44
N SER A 318 6.15 7.36 5.35
CA SER A 318 5.10 7.22 4.34
C SER A 318 5.41 6.18 3.25
N TYR A 319 6.53 5.45 3.39
CA TYR A 319 6.86 4.33 2.50
C TYR A 319 5.85 3.19 2.67
N HIS A 320 5.56 2.50 1.60
CA HIS A 320 4.50 1.49 1.50
C HIS A 320 4.43 0.51 2.69
N SER A 321 5.52 -0.19 2.97
CA SER A 321 5.54 -1.17 4.06
C SER A 321 5.48 -0.53 5.45
N ASN A 322 5.86 0.76 5.58
CA ASN A 322 5.83 1.49 6.84
C ASN A 322 4.44 2.03 7.20
N LEU A 323 3.50 2.12 6.26
CA LEU A 323 2.16 2.69 6.53
C LEU A 323 1.45 2.01 7.72
N ARG A 324 1.61 0.70 7.88
CA ARG A 324 1.02 -0.06 9.01
C ARG A 324 1.62 0.31 10.36
N LYS A 325 2.88 0.79 10.39
CA LYS A 325 3.64 1.14 11.59
C LYS A 325 3.77 2.65 11.80
N ASN A 326 3.30 3.45 10.85
CA ASN A 326 3.36 4.90 10.94
C ASN A 326 2.38 5.40 12.01
N PRO A 327 2.85 6.07 13.07
CA PRO A 327 2.00 6.51 14.18
C PRO A 327 0.90 7.49 13.76
N GLU A 328 1.13 8.32 12.75
CA GLU A 328 0.13 9.26 12.23
C GLU A 328 -0.99 8.53 11.50
N VAL A 329 -0.64 7.50 10.69
CA VAL A 329 -1.60 6.61 10.02
C VAL A 329 -2.42 5.87 11.06
N GLN A 330 -1.76 5.25 12.05
CA GLN A 330 -2.40 4.49 13.11
C GLN A 330 -3.38 5.37 13.91
N ALA A 331 -2.95 6.56 14.34
CA ALA A 331 -3.79 7.49 15.09
C ALA A 331 -4.98 8.03 14.28
N LYS A 332 -4.80 8.28 12.97
CA LYS A 332 -5.89 8.74 12.12
C LYS A 332 -6.89 7.61 11.86
N ALA A 333 -6.42 6.41 11.58
CA ALA A 333 -7.28 5.25 11.35
C ALA A 333 -8.04 4.84 12.62
N LEU A 334 -7.42 4.92 13.81
CA LEU A 334 -8.11 4.73 15.08
C LEU A 334 -9.31 5.69 15.21
N ARG A 335 -9.14 6.98 14.91
CA ARG A 335 -10.24 7.94 14.92
C ARG A 335 -11.38 7.57 13.97
N VAL A 336 -11.04 7.02 12.78
CA VAL A 336 -12.06 6.55 11.83
C VAL A 336 -12.79 5.33 12.36
N LEU A 337 -12.08 4.38 12.99
CA LEU A 337 -12.67 3.16 13.54
C LEU A 337 -13.59 3.44 14.74
N THR A 338 -13.31 4.51 15.50
CA THR A 338 -14.07 4.87 16.71
C THR A 338 -15.15 5.92 16.46
N ALA A 339 -15.27 6.46 15.25
CA ALA A 339 -16.34 7.36 14.83
C ALA A 339 -17.55 6.59 14.31
#